data_2167aa6381bd15eacfdca9720f48dd08
#
_entry.id   2167aa6381bd15eacfdca9720f48dd08
#
_cell.length_a   1.000
_cell.length_b   1.000
_cell.length_c   1.000
_cell.angle_alpha   90.00
_cell.angle_beta   90.00
_cell.angle_gamma   90.00
#
_symmetry.space_group_name_H-M   'P 1'
#
loop_
_entity.id
_entity.type
_entity.pdbx_description
1 polymer ?
#
loop_
_entity_poly.entity_id
_entity_poly.type
_entity_poly.pdbx_seq_one_letter_code
_entity_poly.pdbx_strand_id
1 'polypeptide(L)'
;MIPISTPNLSHDKGIFIGRNIYTNAPVYIDTFCGPPTLPNPHVFICGTSGGGKSVALKTLTARNIATTGCGAFFIDVEGEYSNLTKMLGGKVIKIEQGKPAGINPFELEADFKGKEKFLNMIGYKDFLNK
;
A
#
# COMPACT_ATOMS: atom_id res chain seq x y z
N MET A 1 -26.48 25.65 -3.24
CA MET A 1 -25.78 25.00 -4.36
C MET A 1 -24.30 25.32 -4.19
N ILE A 2 -23.50 24.39 -3.77
CA ILE A 2 -22.04 24.60 -3.61
C ILE A 2 -21.45 24.44 -5.01
N PRO A 3 -20.83 25.48 -5.59
CA PRO A 3 -20.19 25.33 -6.88
C PRO A 3 -18.96 24.43 -6.71
N ILE A 4 -19.09 23.16 -7.07
CA ILE A 4 -17.95 22.27 -7.24
C ILE A 4 -17.32 22.64 -8.58
N SER A 5 -16.62 23.74 -8.60
CA SER A 5 -15.83 24.15 -9.75
C SER A 5 -14.40 24.46 -9.32
N THR A 6 -13.68 23.44 -8.98
CA THR A 6 -12.22 23.49 -9.11
C THR A 6 -11.87 22.80 -10.43
N PRO A 7 -11.56 23.54 -11.49
CA PRO A 7 -11.25 22.95 -12.78
C PRO A 7 -9.94 22.13 -12.78
N ASN A 8 -9.14 22.23 -11.75
CA ASN A 8 -7.86 21.51 -11.62
C ASN A 8 -7.79 20.73 -10.30
N LEU A 9 -8.33 19.52 -10.31
CA LEU A 9 -8.05 18.48 -9.31
C LEU A 9 -6.72 17.74 -9.58
N SER A 10 -5.92 18.21 -10.53
CA SER A 10 -4.69 17.56 -10.94
C SER A 10 -3.50 18.15 -10.18
N HIS A 11 -2.70 17.31 -9.57
CA HIS A 11 -1.41 17.69 -9.00
C HIS A 11 -0.34 17.74 -10.10
N ASP A 12 0.68 18.57 -9.94
CA ASP A 12 1.79 18.68 -10.90
C ASP A 12 2.63 17.39 -10.96
N LYS A 13 2.64 16.63 -9.87
CA LYS A 13 3.29 15.34 -9.75
C LYS A 13 2.26 14.31 -9.28
N GLY A 14 2.53 13.04 -9.55
CA GLY A 14 1.67 11.95 -9.09
C GLY A 14 1.35 10.94 -10.16
N ILE A 15 0.42 10.05 -9.84
CA ILE A 15 0.00 8.98 -10.75
C ILE A 15 -1.25 9.39 -11.53
N PHE A 16 -1.30 8.99 -12.79
CA PHE A 16 -2.48 9.19 -13.64
C PHE A 16 -3.65 8.34 -13.11
N ILE A 17 -4.76 8.99 -12.77
CA ILE A 17 -5.97 8.34 -12.28
C ILE A 17 -7.01 8.17 -13.37
N GLY A 18 -7.18 9.18 -14.22
CA GLY A 18 -8.20 9.17 -15.27
C GLY A 18 -8.30 10.52 -15.95
N ARG A 19 -9.44 10.77 -16.56
CA ARG A 19 -9.75 12.06 -17.21
C ARG A 19 -10.97 12.70 -16.56
N ASN A 20 -10.94 14.00 -16.45
CA ASN A 20 -12.10 14.78 -16.03
C ASN A 20 -13.21 14.65 -17.08
N ILE A 21 -14.43 14.28 -16.62
CA ILE A 21 -15.56 14.02 -17.53
C ILE A 21 -16.07 15.28 -18.25
N TYR A 22 -15.82 16.46 -17.71
CA TYR A 22 -16.27 17.72 -18.29
C TYR A 22 -15.24 18.36 -19.20
N THR A 23 -13.97 18.35 -18.80
CA THR A 23 -12.89 19.03 -19.54
C THR A 23 -12.04 18.09 -20.37
N ASN A 24 -12.21 16.76 -20.21
CA ASN A 24 -11.36 15.71 -20.78
C ASN A 24 -9.86 15.85 -20.43
N ALA A 25 -9.52 16.74 -19.52
CA ALA A 25 -8.16 16.92 -19.04
C ALA A 25 -7.68 15.71 -18.23
N PRO A 26 -6.41 15.30 -18.35
CA PRO A 26 -5.86 14.22 -17.54
C PRO A 26 -5.79 14.65 -16.06
N VAL A 27 -6.06 13.71 -15.15
CA VAL A 27 -6.02 13.93 -13.72
C VAL A 27 -4.90 13.09 -13.12
N TYR A 28 -3.97 13.75 -12.44
CA TYR A 28 -2.87 13.15 -11.70
C TYR A 28 -3.05 13.43 -10.21
N ILE A 29 -2.83 12.43 -9.37
CA ILE A 29 -2.87 12.59 -7.92
C ILE A 29 -1.60 12.04 -7.29
N ASP A 30 -0.97 12.88 -6.47
CA ASP A 30 0.09 12.47 -5.55
C ASP A 30 -0.52 12.30 -4.15
N THR A 31 -0.68 11.06 -3.71
CA THR A 31 -1.25 10.75 -2.39
C THR A 31 -0.32 11.10 -1.24
N PHE A 32 0.98 11.32 -1.51
CA PHE A 32 2.00 11.64 -0.51
C PHE A 32 2.45 13.10 -0.51
N CYS A 33 1.75 13.97 -1.23
CA CYS A 33 2.14 15.38 -1.31
C CYS A 33 2.05 16.15 0.02
N GLY A 34 1.26 15.65 0.96
CA GLY A 34 1.12 16.24 2.29
C GLY A 34 0.34 17.57 2.34
N PRO A 35 0.26 18.17 3.53
CA PRO A 35 -0.40 19.48 3.73
C PRO A 35 0.32 20.60 2.93
N PRO A 36 -0.41 21.61 2.46
CA PRO A 36 -1.84 21.86 2.68
C PRO A 36 -2.76 21.14 1.69
N THR A 37 -2.21 20.46 0.67
CA THR A 37 -2.98 19.89 -0.45
C THR A 37 -3.76 18.65 -0.02
N LEU A 38 -3.10 17.69 0.62
CA LEU A 38 -3.72 16.51 1.23
C LEU A 38 -3.22 16.36 2.67
N PRO A 39 -4.12 16.31 3.65
CA PRO A 39 -3.73 16.18 5.06
C PRO A 39 -3.16 14.80 5.39
N ASN A 40 -3.52 13.77 4.64
CA ASN A 40 -3.04 12.40 4.82
C ASN A 40 -3.07 11.60 3.48
N PRO A 41 -2.30 10.51 3.37
CA PRO A 41 -2.21 9.70 2.16
C PRO A 41 -3.29 8.60 2.06
N HIS A 42 -4.30 8.61 2.93
CA HIS A 42 -5.28 7.55 2.98
C HIS A 42 -6.24 7.61 1.79
N VAL A 43 -6.49 6.46 1.17
CA VAL A 43 -7.41 6.31 0.04
C VAL A 43 -8.48 5.28 0.39
N PHE A 44 -9.72 5.64 0.19
CA PHE A 44 -10.86 4.74 0.33
C PHE A 44 -11.51 4.50 -1.04
N ILE A 45 -11.63 3.23 -1.44
CA ILE A 45 -12.24 2.83 -2.71
C ILE A 45 -13.49 2.01 -2.43
N CYS A 46 -14.64 2.52 -2.82
CA CYS A 46 -15.92 1.84 -2.67
C CYS A 46 -16.62 1.67 -4.02
N GLY A 47 -17.53 0.70 -4.07
CA GLY A 47 -18.32 0.41 -5.26
C GLY A 47 -19.04 -0.92 -5.13
N THR A 48 -19.98 -1.18 -6.03
CA THR A 48 -20.72 -2.44 -6.11
C THR A 48 -19.80 -3.62 -6.45
N SER A 49 -20.29 -4.84 -6.23
CA SER A 49 -19.60 -6.05 -6.69
C SER A 49 -19.45 -5.99 -8.22
N GLY A 50 -18.29 -6.39 -8.73
CA GLY A 50 -17.98 -6.28 -10.17
C GLY A 50 -17.68 -4.85 -10.67
N GLY A 51 -17.79 -3.82 -9.83
CA GLY A 51 -17.60 -2.42 -10.19
C GLY A 51 -16.12 -1.99 -10.43
N GLY A 52 -15.19 -2.93 -10.52
CA GLY A 52 -13.79 -2.65 -10.86
C GLY A 52 -12.89 -2.17 -9.70
N LYS A 53 -13.33 -2.28 -8.44
CA LYS A 53 -12.53 -1.86 -7.27
C LYS A 53 -11.12 -2.47 -7.23
N SER A 54 -11.04 -3.80 -7.35
CA SER A 54 -9.75 -4.53 -7.33
C SER A 54 -8.87 -4.14 -8.52
N VAL A 55 -9.47 -3.92 -9.69
CA VAL A 55 -8.74 -3.46 -10.88
C VAL A 55 -8.19 -2.05 -10.67
N ALA A 56 -9.00 -1.14 -10.14
CA ALA A 56 -8.57 0.21 -9.83
C ALA A 56 -7.40 0.20 -8.82
N LEU A 57 -7.53 -0.54 -7.72
CA LEU A 57 -6.49 -0.63 -6.71
C LEU A 57 -5.19 -1.23 -7.27
N LYS A 58 -5.28 -2.33 -8.04
CA LYS A 58 -4.12 -2.94 -8.71
C LYS A 58 -3.42 -1.94 -9.64
N THR A 59 -4.20 -1.21 -10.45
CA THR A 59 -3.67 -0.22 -11.39
C THR A 59 -3.01 0.96 -10.68
N LEU A 60 -3.65 1.51 -9.65
CA LEU A 60 -3.12 2.63 -8.88
C LEU A 60 -1.84 2.24 -8.15
N THR A 61 -1.82 1.05 -7.54
CA THR A 61 -0.62 0.55 -6.85
C THR A 61 0.54 0.32 -7.83
N ALA A 62 0.29 -0.34 -8.96
CA ALA A 62 1.32 -0.57 -9.97
C ALA A 62 1.91 0.75 -10.50
N ARG A 63 1.05 1.74 -10.77
CA ARG A 63 1.49 3.07 -11.20
C ARG A 63 2.30 3.78 -10.13
N ASN A 64 1.87 3.68 -8.88
CA ASN A 64 2.57 4.31 -7.75
C ASN A 64 3.98 3.72 -7.59
N ILE A 65 4.11 2.40 -7.59
CA ILE A 65 5.41 1.73 -7.54
C ILE A 65 6.30 2.15 -8.71
N ALA A 66 5.76 2.17 -9.93
CA ALA A 66 6.53 2.53 -11.13
C ALA A 66 6.98 4.01 -11.14
N THR A 67 6.17 4.91 -10.58
CA THR A 67 6.44 6.36 -10.63
C THR A 67 7.30 6.83 -9.46
N THR A 68 7.04 6.29 -8.26
CA THR A 68 7.69 6.77 -7.01
C THR A 68 8.77 5.83 -6.49
N GLY A 69 8.84 4.59 -6.99
CA GLY A 69 9.73 3.56 -6.46
C GLY A 69 9.33 3.05 -5.06
N CYS A 70 8.12 3.38 -4.58
CA CYS A 70 7.66 2.95 -3.26
C CYS A 70 7.43 1.43 -3.20
N GLY A 71 7.54 0.85 -2.01
CA GLY A 71 7.10 -0.51 -1.75
C GLY A 71 5.60 -0.59 -1.54
N ALA A 72 5.01 -1.77 -1.74
CA ALA A 72 3.62 -2.04 -1.43
C ALA A 72 3.49 -3.32 -0.60
N PHE A 73 2.58 -3.30 0.37
CA PHE A 73 2.22 -4.45 1.17
C PHE A 73 0.70 -4.68 1.05
N PHE A 74 0.31 -5.91 0.71
CA PHE A 74 -1.09 -6.29 0.55
C PHE A 74 -1.51 -7.26 1.65
N ILE A 75 -2.65 -6.98 2.29
CA ILE A 75 -3.39 -7.96 3.08
C ILE A 75 -4.53 -8.44 2.18
N ASP A 76 -4.40 -9.65 1.67
CA ASP A 76 -5.23 -10.18 0.58
C ASP A 76 -5.89 -11.49 1.01
N VAL A 77 -7.14 -11.41 1.42
CA VAL A 77 -7.92 -12.55 1.89
C VAL A 77 -8.37 -13.45 0.72
N GLU A 78 -8.63 -12.85 -0.44
CA GLU A 78 -9.17 -13.55 -1.61
C GLU A 78 -8.07 -14.06 -2.57
N GLY A 79 -6.81 -13.64 -2.37
CA GLY A 79 -5.67 -14.07 -3.20
C GLY A 79 -5.60 -13.39 -4.56
N GLU A 80 -6.31 -12.28 -4.76
CA GLU A 80 -6.40 -11.58 -6.05
C GLU A 80 -5.11 -10.86 -6.47
N TYR A 81 -4.25 -10.50 -5.50
CA TYR A 81 -3.04 -9.71 -5.74
C TYR A 81 -1.79 -10.54 -5.98
N SER A 82 -1.88 -11.86 -5.84
CA SER A 82 -0.73 -12.78 -5.96
C SER A 82 -0.01 -12.66 -7.30
N ASN A 83 -0.75 -12.54 -8.40
CA ASN A 83 -0.16 -12.40 -9.73
C ASN A 83 0.52 -11.04 -9.91
N LEU A 84 -0.12 -9.96 -9.49
CA LEU A 84 0.46 -8.61 -9.54
C LEU A 84 1.76 -8.56 -8.73
N THR A 85 1.74 -9.11 -7.51
CA THR A 85 2.92 -9.15 -6.63
C THR A 85 4.09 -9.85 -7.31
N LYS A 86 3.87 -11.01 -7.94
CA LYS A 86 4.90 -11.74 -8.68
C LYS A 86 5.42 -10.95 -9.89
N MET A 87 4.53 -10.31 -10.65
CA MET A 87 4.91 -9.48 -11.80
C MET A 87 5.79 -8.29 -11.41
N LEU A 88 5.56 -7.73 -10.22
CA LEU A 88 6.35 -6.64 -9.67
C LEU A 88 7.62 -7.11 -8.92
N GLY A 89 7.95 -8.39 -8.98
CA GLY A 89 9.14 -8.96 -8.31
C GLY A 89 8.97 -9.14 -6.80
N GLY A 90 7.76 -9.06 -6.29
CA GLY A 90 7.46 -9.18 -4.87
C GLY A 90 7.32 -10.62 -4.39
N LYS A 91 7.25 -10.79 -3.08
CA LYS A 91 7.09 -12.08 -2.40
C LYS A 91 5.64 -12.27 -1.95
N VAL A 92 5.06 -13.43 -2.23
CA VAL A 92 3.74 -13.83 -1.75
C VAL A 92 3.92 -14.79 -0.59
N ILE A 93 3.33 -14.45 0.56
CA ILE A 93 3.34 -15.28 1.76
C ILE A 93 1.90 -15.74 2.00
N LYS A 94 1.69 -17.05 2.00
CA LYS A 94 0.37 -17.64 2.29
C LYS A 94 0.29 -18.00 3.76
N ILE A 95 -0.76 -17.51 4.43
CA ILE A 95 -1.08 -17.85 5.81
C ILE A 95 -2.27 -18.80 5.76
N GLU A 96 -2.06 -20.06 6.17
CA GLU A 96 -3.09 -21.09 6.21
C GLU A 96 -3.28 -21.56 7.65
N GLN A 97 -4.51 -21.84 8.05
CA GLN A 97 -4.81 -22.32 9.38
C GLN A 97 -4.10 -23.68 9.63
N GLY A 98 -3.41 -23.80 10.77
CA GLY A 98 -2.69 -25.01 11.16
C GLY A 98 -1.33 -25.22 10.49
N LYS A 99 -0.87 -24.27 9.66
CA LYS A 99 0.48 -24.31 9.07
C LYS A 99 1.31 -23.13 9.56
N PRO A 100 2.62 -23.32 9.80
CA PRO A 100 3.50 -22.20 10.13
C PRO A 100 3.55 -21.23 8.95
N ALA A 101 3.24 -19.97 9.19
CA ALA A 101 3.22 -18.93 8.16
C ALA A 101 4.62 -18.52 7.67
N GLY A 102 5.67 -18.93 8.35
CA GLY A 102 7.05 -18.53 8.06
C GLY A 102 7.30 -17.03 8.31
N ILE A 103 6.35 -16.35 8.97
CA ILE A 103 6.50 -14.96 9.41
C ILE A 103 6.72 -14.98 10.91
N ASN A 104 7.92 -14.62 11.32
CA ASN A 104 8.22 -14.37 12.72
C ASN A 104 8.27 -12.86 12.95
N PRO A 105 7.29 -12.25 13.65
CA PRO A 105 7.30 -10.81 13.89
C PRO A 105 8.47 -10.35 14.75
N PHE A 106 9.15 -11.28 15.41
CA PHE A 106 10.34 -11.02 16.24
C PHE A 106 11.65 -11.38 15.53
N GLU A 107 11.58 -11.80 14.26
CA GLU A 107 12.77 -12.04 13.45
C GLU A 107 13.36 -10.70 13.00
N LEU A 108 14.46 -10.33 13.63
CA LEU A 108 15.24 -9.16 13.25
C LEU A 108 16.34 -9.61 12.29
N GLU A 109 16.57 -8.85 11.22
CA GLU A 109 17.68 -9.11 10.31
C GLU A 109 19.02 -9.15 11.05
N ALA A 110 19.91 -10.05 10.62
CA ALA A 110 21.19 -10.31 11.30
C ALA A 110 22.08 -9.07 11.45
N ASP A 111 21.92 -8.09 10.56
CA ASP A 111 22.73 -6.88 10.51
C ASP A 111 22.26 -5.74 11.43
N PHE A 112 21.16 -5.94 12.15
CA PHE A 112 20.66 -4.91 13.05
C PHE A 112 21.49 -4.85 14.35
N LYS A 113 22.41 -3.89 14.43
CA LYS A 113 23.27 -3.65 15.60
C LYS A 113 22.52 -3.42 16.93
N GLY A 114 21.22 -3.27 16.90
CA GLY A 114 20.36 -3.10 18.07
C GLY A 114 19.60 -4.36 18.51
N LYS A 115 19.77 -5.50 17.82
CA LYS A 115 18.99 -6.72 18.06
C LYS A 115 19.03 -7.18 19.50
N GLU A 116 20.22 -7.31 20.10
CA GLU A 116 20.34 -7.74 21.49
C GLU A 116 19.76 -6.72 22.47
N LYS A 117 19.96 -5.43 22.21
CA LYS A 117 19.40 -4.37 23.04
C LYS A 117 17.88 -4.34 23.00
N PHE A 118 17.30 -4.56 21.81
CA PHE A 118 15.85 -4.62 21.62
C PHE A 118 15.25 -5.86 22.29
N LEU A 119 15.83 -7.04 22.09
CA LEU A 119 15.37 -8.29 22.71
C LEU A 119 15.47 -8.25 24.23
N ASN A 120 16.50 -7.61 24.77
CA ASN A 120 16.63 -7.40 26.21
C ASN A 120 15.59 -6.40 26.73
N MET A 121 15.28 -5.34 25.97
CA MET A 121 14.30 -4.33 26.35
C MET A 121 12.88 -4.88 26.44
N ILE A 122 12.51 -5.83 25.57
CA ILE A 122 11.18 -6.46 25.56
C ILE A 122 11.09 -7.71 26.47
N GLY A 123 12.17 -8.07 27.21
CA GLY A 123 12.19 -9.23 28.09
C GLY A 123 12.12 -10.59 27.37
N TYR A 124 12.38 -10.63 26.07
CA TYR A 124 12.22 -11.84 25.24
C TYR A 124 13.14 -12.99 25.69
N LYS A 125 14.34 -12.69 26.18
CA LYS A 125 15.28 -13.72 26.70
C LYS A 125 14.74 -14.44 27.93
N ASP A 126 13.97 -13.76 28.76
CA ASP A 126 13.40 -14.35 29.98
C ASP A 126 12.22 -15.27 29.67
N PHE A 127 11.61 -15.11 28.49
CA PHE A 127 10.50 -15.95 28.03
C PHE A 127 10.95 -17.29 27.45
N LEU A 128 12.16 -17.34 26.84
CA LEU A 128 12.70 -18.57 26.25
C LEU A 128 13.34 -19.52 27.26
N ASN A 129 13.63 -19.05 28.48
CA ASN A 129 14.26 -19.83 29.55
C ASN A 129 13.27 -20.38 30.57
N LYS A 130 11.97 -20.31 30.31
CA LYS A 130 10.89 -20.95 31.10
C LYS A 130 10.28 -22.10 30.30
#